data_4636d222788c31defd5506afa6443d68
#
_entry.id   4636d222788c31defd5506afa6443d68
#
_cell.length_a   1.000
_cell.length_b   1.000
_cell.length_c   1.000
_cell.angle_alpha   90.00
_cell.angle_beta   90.00
_cell.angle_gamma   90.00
#
_symmetry.space_group_name_H-M   'P 1'
#
loop_
_entity.id
_entity.type
_entity.pdbx_description
1 polymer ?
#
loop_
_entity_poly.entity_id
_entity_poly.type
_entity_poly.pdbx_seq_one_letter_code
_entity_poly.pdbx_strand_id
1 'polypeptide(L)'
;AEVVDFANPYMKVSIGIVSPEGDVITDVSQLEGKQLIVNKGTTAEAYFRENYPDIELLVYEQNTETFQALLDGRGAALAHDNTLIFGWIKDNPGFVAGVEAIGNEDTIAPAVAKGNTALLEWVNAEIDTLNESGFIAEAYEKTLAPAFSSDIDPASVLINQ
;
A
#
# COMPACT_ATOMS: atom_id res chain seq x y z
N ALA A 1 -6.51 -14.25 -11.61
CA ALA A 1 -7.23 -15.25 -10.82
C ALA A 1 -7.54 -16.54 -11.58
N GLU A 2 -6.54 -17.14 -12.25
CA GLU A 2 -6.77 -18.42 -12.95
C GLU A 2 -6.90 -19.61 -11.99
N VAL A 3 -6.21 -19.54 -10.85
CA VAL A 3 -6.08 -20.66 -9.89
C VAL A 3 -6.73 -20.40 -8.53
N VAL A 4 -7.26 -19.20 -8.29
CA VAL A 4 -7.94 -18.83 -7.05
C VAL A 4 -9.24 -18.09 -7.32
N ASP A 5 -10.14 -18.12 -6.33
CA ASP A 5 -11.30 -17.22 -6.23
C ASP A 5 -11.08 -16.30 -5.03
N PHE A 6 -11.30 -14.98 -5.21
CA PHE A 6 -11.19 -13.99 -4.14
C PHE A 6 -12.53 -13.85 -3.42
N ALA A 7 -12.46 -13.77 -2.09
CA ALA A 7 -13.58 -13.44 -1.23
C ALA A 7 -13.85 -11.92 -1.22
N ASN A 8 -14.85 -11.49 -0.44
CA ASN A 8 -15.12 -10.08 -0.20
C ASN A 8 -13.87 -9.40 0.38
N PRO A 9 -13.55 -8.18 -0.05
CA PRO A 9 -12.41 -7.46 0.49
C PRO A 9 -12.71 -6.94 1.91
N TYR A 10 -11.65 -6.78 2.71
CA TYR A 10 -11.75 -6.26 4.07
C TYR A 10 -10.89 -4.99 4.31
N MET A 11 -9.97 -4.71 3.41
CA MET A 11 -9.12 -3.51 3.46
C MET A 11 -8.95 -2.89 2.07
N LYS A 12 -8.65 -1.58 2.07
CA LYS A 12 -8.22 -0.82 0.91
C LYS A 12 -6.71 -0.66 0.93
N VAL A 13 -6.13 -0.53 -0.24
CA VAL A 13 -4.72 -0.22 -0.45
C VAL A 13 -4.57 0.66 -1.68
N SER A 14 -3.67 1.62 -1.63
CA SER A 14 -3.31 2.47 -2.76
C SER A 14 -1.79 2.56 -2.85
N ILE A 15 -1.26 3.02 -3.98
CA ILE A 15 0.15 3.33 -4.11
C ILE A 15 0.41 4.65 -3.40
N GLY A 16 1.34 4.67 -2.44
CA GLY A 16 1.86 5.87 -1.82
C GLY A 16 3.26 6.21 -2.33
N ILE A 17 3.70 7.44 -2.09
CA ILE A 17 5.08 7.87 -2.34
C ILE A 17 5.64 8.48 -1.06
N VAL A 18 6.76 7.94 -0.59
CA VAL A 18 7.52 8.46 0.53
C VAL A 18 8.82 9.09 0.04
N SER A 19 9.19 10.21 0.63
CA SER A 19 10.41 10.96 0.33
C SER A 19 10.98 11.63 1.59
N PRO A 20 12.25 12.08 1.57
CA PRO A 20 12.82 12.84 2.68
C PRO A 20 12.04 14.14 2.96
N GLU A 21 11.90 14.52 4.23
CA GLU A 21 11.28 15.80 4.65
C GLU A 21 11.93 17.04 4.02
N GLY A 22 13.21 16.96 3.66
CA GLY A 22 13.95 18.07 3.02
C GLY A 22 13.63 18.24 1.53
N ASP A 23 13.03 17.25 0.86
CA ASP A 23 12.62 17.28 -0.56
C ASP A 23 11.35 16.47 -0.75
N VAL A 24 10.24 16.94 -0.14
CA VAL A 24 8.96 16.23 -0.12
C VAL A 24 8.35 16.19 -1.52
N ILE A 25 8.08 14.99 -2.00
CA ILE A 25 7.33 14.75 -3.24
C ILE A 25 5.83 14.71 -2.91
N THR A 26 5.10 15.71 -3.30
CA THR A 26 3.64 15.83 -3.11
C THR A 26 2.85 15.63 -4.40
N ASP A 27 3.55 15.59 -5.54
CA ASP A 27 2.97 15.35 -6.86
C ASP A 27 3.97 14.58 -7.74
N VAL A 28 3.47 13.69 -8.58
CA VAL A 28 4.32 12.84 -9.44
C VAL A 28 5.18 13.63 -10.43
N SER A 29 4.70 14.81 -10.87
CA SER A 29 5.48 15.68 -11.77
C SER A 29 6.81 16.13 -11.17
N GLN A 30 6.94 16.17 -9.84
CA GLN A 30 8.20 16.49 -9.15
C GLN A 30 9.27 15.39 -9.28
N LEU A 31 8.89 14.19 -9.77
CA LEU A 31 9.81 13.09 -10.07
C LEU A 31 10.44 13.20 -11.46
N GLU A 32 10.06 14.18 -12.26
CA GLU A 32 10.65 14.41 -13.58
C GLU A 32 12.17 14.65 -13.47
N GLY A 33 12.96 13.81 -14.16
CA GLY A 33 14.42 13.82 -14.08
C GLY A 33 15.03 13.28 -12.78
N LYS A 34 14.21 12.74 -11.87
CA LYS A 34 14.64 12.07 -10.64
C LYS A 34 14.45 10.56 -10.76
N GLN A 35 15.08 9.81 -9.86
CA GLN A 35 14.94 8.36 -9.77
C GLN A 35 13.93 7.98 -8.70
N LEU A 36 12.96 7.12 -9.05
CA LEU A 36 11.95 6.57 -8.15
C LEU A 36 12.29 5.12 -7.81
N ILE A 37 12.39 4.82 -6.53
CA ILE A 37 12.64 3.47 -6.03
C ILE A 37 11.33 2.70 -5.99
N VAL A 38 11.32 1.47 -6.51
CA VAL A 38 10.17 0.56 -6.47
C VAL A 38 10.62 -0.87 -6.17
N ASN A 39 9.71 -1.68 -5.62
CA ASN A 39 9.94 -3.11 -5.44
C ASN A 39 9.45 -3.87 -6.68
N LYS A 40 10.23 -4.86 -7.11
CA LYS A 40 9.95 -5.69 -8.28
C LYS A 40 8.63 -6.48 -8.14
N GLY A 41 7.84 -6.44 -9.20
CA GLY A 41 6.58 -7.20 -9.28
C GLY A 41 5.42 -6.62 -8.48
N THR A 42 5.59 -5.40 -7.93
CA THR A 42 4.50 -4.71 -7.23
C THR A 42 3.58 -3.94 -8.16
N THR A 43 2.40 -3.59 -7.67
CA THR A 43 1.45 -2.71 -8.38
C THR A 43 2.07 -1.34 -8.64
N ALA A 44 2.91 -0.83 -7.73
CA ALA A 44 3.63 0.42 -7.91
C ALA A 44 4.58 0.37 -9.10
N GLU A 45 5.41 -0.69 -9.25
CA GLU A 45 6.28 -0.84 -10.42
C GLU A 45 5.47 -0.85 -11.71
N ALA A 46 4.41 -1.66 -11.77
CA ALA A 46 3.57 -1.78 -12.96
C ALA A 46 2.90 -0.44 -13.32
N TYR A 47 2.34 0.24 -12.32
CA TYR A 47 1.68 1.53 -12.48
C TYR A 47 2.61 2.61 -13.06
N PHE A 48 3.82 2.77 -12.50
CA PHE A 48 4.75 3.79 -12.97
C PHE A 48 5.31 3.46 -14.36
N ARG A 49 5.56 2.19 -14.68
CA ARG A 49 5.99 1.79 -16.04
C ARG A 49 4.93 2.09 -17.11
N GLU A 50 3.66 1.93 -16.76
CA GLU A 50 2.55 2.12 -17.70
C GLU A 50 2.18 3.60 -17.86
N ASN A 51 2.10 4.34 -16.75
CA ASN A 51 1.55 5.71 -16.75
C ASN A 51 2.62 6.81 -16.79
N TYR A 52 3.86 6.50 -16.35
CA TYR A 52 4.97 7.46 -16.26
C TYR A 52 6.28 6.86 -16.81
N PRO A 53 6.33 6.47 -18.10
CA PRO A 53 7.47 5.78 -18.68
C PRO A 53 8.76 6.60 -18.69
N ASP A 54 8.67 7.92 -18.57
CA ASP A 54 9.80 8.85 -18.54
C ASP A 54 10.47 8.97 -17.17
N ILE A 55 9.84 8.43 -16.10
CA ILE A 55 10.43 8.39 -14.76
C ILE A 55 11.39 7.19 -14.70
N GLU A 56 12.65 7.45 -14.34
CA GLU A 56 13.63 6.40 -14.14
C GLU A 56 13.33 5.60 -12.87
N LEU A 57 13.09 4.28 -13.03
CA LEU A 57 12.81 3.39 -11.90
C LEU A 57 14.07 2.66 -11.45
N LEU A 58 14.39 2.75 -10.14
CA LEU A 58 15.36 1.88 -9.46
C LEU A 58 14.59 0.71 -8.84
N VAL A 59 14.75 -0.48 -9.43
CA VAL A 59 13.98 -1.68 -9.07
C VAL A 59 14.82 -2.60 -8.17
N TYR A 60 14.32 -2.91 -6.98
CA TYR A 60 14.92 -3.87 -6.04
C TYR A 60 14.02 -5.08 -5.85
N GLU A 61 14.59 -6.23 -5.49
CA GLU A 61 13.81 -7.48 -5.36
C GLU A 61 13.18 -7.67 -3.97
N GLN A 62 13.79 -7.10 -2.93
CA GLN A 62 13.35 -7.25 -1.55
C GLN A 62 12.92 -5.91 -0.94
N ASN A 63 11.82 -5.91 -0.17
CA ASN A 63 11.34 -4.70 0.52
C ASN A 63 12.43 -4.06 1.41
N THR A 64 13.22 -4.88 2.10
CA THR A 64 14.32 -4.40 2.94
C THR A 64 15.38 -3.65 2.14
N GLU A 65 15.72 -4.12 0.94
CA GLU A 65 16.67 -3.45 0.04
C GLU A 65 16.08 -2.16 -0.53
N THR A 66 14.79 -2.18 -0.86
CA THR A 66 14.05 -1.04 -1.40
C THR A 66 14.05 0.13 -0.42
N PHE A 67 13.68 -0.12 0.84
CA PHE A 67 13.70 0.92 1.87
C PHE A 67 15.12 1.34 2.28
N GLN A 68 16.08 0.40 2.30
CA GLN A 68 17.46 0.75 2.54
C GLN A 68 18.04 1.66 1.44
N ALA A 69 17.66 1.44 0.20
CA ALA A 69 18.05 2.30 -0.91
C ALA A 69 17.56 3.74 -0.75
N LEU A 70 16.34 3.93 -0.20
CA LEU A 70 15.83 5.25 0.13
C LEU A 70 16.65 5.90 1.27
N LEU A 71 16.93 5.15 2.34
CA LEU A 71 17.77 5.63 3.45
C LEU A 71 19.19 6.03 2.99
N ASP A 72 19.73 5.29 2.04
CA ASP A 72 21.04 5.56 1.44
C ASP A 72 21.02 6.74 0.44
N GLY A 73 19.85 7.32 0.15
CA GLY A 73 19.70 8.42 -0.82
C GLY A 73 19.95 8.00 -2.27
N ARG A 74 19.70 6.74 -2.63
CA ARG A 74 19.93 6.23 -4.01
C ARG A 74 18.88 6.68 -4.98
N GLY A 75 17.71 7.09 -4.52
CA GLY A 75 16.64 7.70 -5.31
C GLY A 75 15.98 8.85 -4.55
N ALA A 76 15.23 9.68 -5.25
CA ALA A 76 14.56 10.84 -4.67
C ALA A 76 13.35 10.47 -3.80
N ALA A 77 12.69 9.37 -4.14
CA ALA A 77 11.50 8.88 -3.45
C ALA A 77 11.35 7.36 -3.65
N LEU A 78 10.43 6.77 -2.89
CA LEU A 78 10.03 5.37 -2.99
C LEU A 78 8.53 5.27 -3.12
N ALA A 79 8.04 4.46 -4.08
CA ALA A 79 6.63 4.13 -4.24
C ALA A 79 6.36 2.67 -3.85
N HIS A 80 5.34 2.48 -3.01
CA HIS A 80 4.88 1.17 -2.55
C HIS A 80 3.43 1.25 -2.07
N ASP A 81 2.87 0.15 -1.59
CA ASP A 81 1.59 0.15 -0.88
C ASP A 81 1.62 1.16 0.26
N ASN A 82 0.64 2.05 0.30
CA ASN A 82 0.58 3.14 1.27
C ASN A 82 0.57 2.64 2.72
N THR A 83 -0.10 1.53 3.01
CA THR A 83 -0.12 0.93 4.36
C THR A 83 1.26 0.49 4.83
N LEU A 84 2.12 0.00 3.93
CA LEU A 84 3.51 -0.32 4.26
C LEU A 84 4.32 0.96 4.54
N ILE A 85 4.12 1.99 3.71
CA ILE A 85 4.77 3.30 3.89
C ILE A 85 4.37 3.92 5.23
N PHE A 86 3.07 3.92 5.59
CA PHE A 86 2.58 4.51 6.84
C PHE A 86 3.19 3.85 8.08
N GLY A 87 3.38 2.52 8.06
CA GLY A 87 4.11 1.83 9.12
C GLY A 87 5.59 2.19 9.16
N TRP A 88 6.22 2.24 7.98
CA TRP A 88 7.66 2.50 7.89
C TRP A 88 8.05 3.92 8.33
N ILE A 89 7.32 4.97 7.94
CA ILE A 89 7.62 6.36 8.30
C ILE A 89 7.53 6.61 9.80
N LYS A 90 6.70 5.86 10.53
CA LYS A 90 6.61 5.97 11.98
C LYS A 90 7.94 5.66 12.67
N ASP A 91 8.65 4.65 12.18
CA ASP A 91 9.91 4.20 12.75
C ASP A 91 11.12 4.90 12.11
N ASN A 92 10.91 5.71 11.06
CA ASN A 92 11.94 6.38 10.30
C ASN A 92 11.67 7.90 10.21
N PRO A 93 11.89 8.66 11.30
CA PRO A 93 11.72 10.11 11.29
C PRO A 93 12.66 10.77 10.27
N GLY A 94 12.17 11.83 9.61
CA GLY A 94 12.88 12.50 8.51
C GLY A 94 12.37 12.08 7.12
N PHE A 95 11.32 11.23 7.08
CA PHE A 95 10.61 10.84 5.86
C PHE A 95 9.12 11.10 5.98
N VAL A 96 8.49 11.47 4.87
CA VAL A 96 7.06 11.82 4.78
C VAL A 96 6.41 11.12 3.60
N ALA A 97 5.20 10.62 3.79
CA ALA A 97 4.32 10.19 2.71
C ALA A 97 3.65 11.43 2.09
N GLY A 98 4.33 12.07 1.15
CA GLY A 98 3.83 13.29 0.50
C GLY A 98 2.72 13.01 -0.52
N VAL A 99 2.63 11.78 -1.04
CA VAL A 99 1.49 11.25 -1.81
C VAL A 99 0.98 10.02 -1.08
N GLU A 100 -0.21 10.11 -0.49
CA GLU A 100 -0.80 9.01 0.30
C GLU A 100 -1.55 8.00 -0.56
N ALA A 101 -2.07 8.42 -1.71
CA ALA A 101 -2.77 7.55 -2.64
C ALA A 101 -2.64 8.07 -4.08
N ILE A 102 -2.22 7.20 -5.00
CA ILE A 102 -2.18 7.46 -6.44
C ILE A 102 -2.63 6.21 -7.21
N GLY A 103 -3.17 6.43 -8.41
CA GLY A 103 -3.73 5.36 -9.24
C GLY A 103 -5.11 4.94 -8.78
N ASN A 104 -5.49 3.72 -9.12
CA ASN A 104 -6.74 3.14 -8.67
C ASN A 104 -6.60 2.64 -7.23
N GLU A 105 -7.66 2.80 -6.45
CA GLU A 105 -7.77 2.13 -5.15
C GLU A 105 -7.91 0.62 -5.39
N ASP A 106 -7.00 -0.15 -4.84
CA ASP A 106 -7.04 -1.61 -4.81
C ASP A 106 -7.62 -2.11 -3.48
N THR A 107 -7.90 -3.40 -3.41
CA THR A 107 -8.45 -4.02 -2.21
C THR A 107 -7.68 -5.28 -1.82
N ILE A 108 -7.63 -5.54 -0.52
CA ILE A 108 -7.07 -6.77 0.04
C ILE A 108 -8.23 -7.70 0.39
N ALA A 109 -8.19 -8.91 -0.17
CA ALA A 109 -9.20 -9.93 0.02
C ALA A 109 -8.55 -11.30 0.26
N PRO A 110 -9.16 -12.18 1.09
CA PRO A 110 -8.74 -13.58 1.18
C PRO A 110 -8.94 -14.30 -0.15
N ALA A 111 -8.10 -15.30 -0.41
CA ALA A 111 -8.21 -16.13 -1.59
C ALA A 111 -8.39 -17.60 -1.21
N VAL A 112 -9.28 -18.29 -1.91
CA VAL A 112 -9.50 -19.73 -1.78
C VAL A 112 -9.09 -20.45 -3.05
N ALA A 113 -8.86 -21.76 -2.98
CA ALA A 113 -8.61 -22.56 -4.17
C ALA A 113 -9.80 -22.46 -5.15
N LYS A 114 -9.49 -22.35 -6.44
CA LYS A 114 -10.48 -22.22 -7.51
C LYS A 114 -11.56 -23.30 -7.42
N GLY A 115 -12.81 -22.88 -7.41
CA GLY A 115 -13.97 -23.78 -7.33
C GLY A 115 -14.32 -24.28 -5.93
N ASN A 116 -13.61 -23.86 -4.87
CA ASN A 116 -14.01 -24.16 -3.49
C ASN A 116 -15.12 -23.19 -3.03
N THR A 117 -16.30 -23.33 -3.63
CA THR A 117 -17.44 -22.42 -3.42
C THR A 117 -17.93 -22.45 -1.97
N ALA A 118 -17.95 -23.58 -1.32
CA ALA A 118 -18.41 -23.70 0.07
C ALA A 118 -17.52 -22.89 1.04
N LEU A 119 -16.20 -22.93 0.86
CA LEU A 119 -15.30 -22.14 1.68
C LEU A 119 -15.39 -20.64 1.32
N LEU A 120 -15.55 -20.32 0.04
CA LEU A 120 -15.74 -18.94 -0.41
C LEU A 120 -16.98 -18.30 0.21
N GLU A 121 -18.12 -18.98 0.15
CA GLU A 121 -19.38 -18.53 0.74
C GLU A 121 -19.26 -18.33 2.25
N TRP A 122 -18.60 -19.27 2.94
CA TRP A 122 -18.38 -19.15 4.39
C TRP A 122 -17.49 -17.95 4.73
N VAL A 123 -16.36 -17.75 4.00
CA VAL A 123 -15.46 -16.61 4.22
C VAL A 123 -16.18 -15.30 3.98
N ASN A 124 -16.99 -15.20 2.91
CA ASN A 124 -17.75 -13.99 2.62
C ASN A 124 -18.75 -13.66 3.74
N ALA A 125 -19.52 -14.64 4.18
CA ALA A 125 -20.48 -14.45 5.28
C ALA A 125 -19.79 -14.04 6.58
N GLU A 126 -18.60 -14.57 6.85
CA GLU A 126 -17.82 -14.20 8.03
C GLU A 126 -17.29 -12.78 7.94
N ILE A 127 -16.78 -12.35 6.77
CA ILE A 127 -16.33 -10.97 6.56
C ILE A 127 -17.49 -9.99 6.74
N ASP A 128 -18.66 -10.29 6.20
CA ASP A 128 -19.85 -9.46 6.35
C ASP A 128 -20.24 -9.33 7.83
N THR A 129 -20.26 -10.45 8.56
CA THR A 129 -20.53 -10.48 10.01
C THR A 129 -19.51 -9.66 10.81
N LEU A 130 -18.23 -9.77 10.49
CA LEU A 130 -17.16 -9.01 11.15
C LEU A 130 -17.25 -7.50 10.86
N ASN A 131 -17.65 -7.12 9.65
CA ASN A 131 -17.91 -5.72 9.30
C ASN A 131 -19.14 -5.18 10.06
N GLU A 132 -20.28 -5.88 10.00
CA GLU A 132 -21.53 -5.47 10.67
C GLU A 132 -21.39 -5.36 12.19
N SER A 133 -20.60 -6.23 12.80
CA SER A 133 -20.31 -6.19 14.24
C SER A 133 -19.34 -5.08 14.67
N GLY A 134 -18.67 -4.40 13.72
CA GLY A 134 -17.60 -3.42 13.97
C GLY A 134 -16.28 -4.06 14.40
N PHE A 135 -16.14 -5.39 14.34
CA PHE A 135 -14.94 -6.09 14.78
C PHE A 135 -13.70 -5.68 13.96
N ILE A 136 -13.85 -5.48 12.64
CA ILE A 136 -12.72 -5.07 11.77
C ILE A 136 -12.23 -3.67 12.15
N ALA A 137 -13.14 -2.73 12.41
CA ALA A 137 -12.79 -1.40 12.87
C ALA A 137 -12.09 -1.44 14.24
N GLU A 138 -12.59 -2.23 15.18
CA GLU A 138 -11.96 -2.42 16.48
C GLU A 138 -10.56 -3.07 16.37
N ALA A 139 -10.40 -4.06 15.49
CA ALA A 139 -9.12 -4.69 15.23
C ALA A 139 -8.11 -3.70 14.63
N TYR A 140 -8.53 -2.86 13.67
CA TYR A 140 -7.72 -1.78 13.12
C TYR A 140 -7.21 -0.84 14.21
N GLU A 141 -8.11 -0.32 15.07
CA GLU A 141 -7.76 0.60 16.15
C GLU A 141 -6.76 -0.02 17.16
N LYS A 142 -6.86 -1.32 17.40
CA LYS A 142 -5.97 -2.02 18.33
C LYS A 142 -4.62 -2.45 17.73
N THR A 143 -4.53 -2.63 16.43
CA THR A 143 -3.35 -3.26 15.80
C THR A 143 -2.67 -2.37 14.77
N LEU A 144 -3.38 -1.85 13.79
CA LEU A 144 -2.80 -1.07 12.68
C LEU A 144 -2.69 0.42 13.01
N ALA A 145 -3.72 1.04 13.59
CA ALA A 145 -3.67 2.46 13.93
C ALA A 145 -2.47 2.81 14.83
N PRO A 146 -2.14 2.01 15.87
CA PRO A 146 -0.92 2.23 16.66
C PRO A 146 0.39 2.01 15.88
N ALA A 147 0.36 1.26 14.77
CA ALA A 147 1.52 0.98 13.93
C ALA A 147 1.74 2.05 12.84
N PHE A 148 0.74 2.86 12.54
CA PHE A 148 0.81 3.97 11.59
C PHE A 148 1.18 5.29 12.27
N SER A 149 1.54 6.30 11.49
CA SER A 149 1.62 7.68 11.98
C SER A 149 0.21 8.17 12.35
N SER A 150 0.11 9.08 13.33
CA SER A 150 -1.15 9.49 13.97
C SER A 150 -2.18 10.18 13.07
N ASP A 151 -1.83 10.49 11.83
CA ASP A 151 -2.64 11.32 10.93
C ASP A 151 -3.31 10.55 9.78
N ILE A 152 -3.28 9.20 9.82
CA ILE A 152 -3.88 8.38 8.79
C ILE A 152 -5.38 8.21 9.06
N ASP A 153 -6.21 8.66 8.10
CA ASP A 153 -7.66 8.48 8.16
C ASP A 153 -8.00 6.96 8.03
N PRO A 154 -8.68 6.35 9.02
CA PRO A 154 -9.14 4.97 8.93
C PRO A 154 -9.91 4.65 7.65
N ALA A 155 -10.67 5.62 7.12
CA ALA A 155 -11.44 5.46 5.89
C ALA A 155 -10.57 5.26 4.63
N SER A 156 -9.28 5.61 4.69
CA SER A 156 -8.31 5.32 3.61
C SER A 156 -7.84 3.87 3.59
N VAL A 157 -8.08 3.11 4.65
CA VAL A 157 -7.61 1.72 4.84
C VAL A 157 -8.77 0.75 4.98
N LEU A 158 -9.86 1.13 5.63
CA LEU A 158 -10.99 0.25 5.91
C LEU A 158 -12.07 0.38 4.83
N ILE A 159 -12.74 -0.76 4.55
CA ILE A 159 -13.95 -0.80 3.71
C ILE A 159 -15.15 -0.51 4.60
N ASN A 160 -16.09 0.30 4.10
CA ASN A 160 -17.37 0.63 4.78
C ASN A 160 -17.22 1.41 6.10
N GLN A 161 -16.31 2.35 6.16
CA GLN A 161 -16.22 3.35 7.22
C GLN A 161 -16.78 4.68 6.75
#